data_3671165af92783c446ef9ce4f4e8259e
#
_entry.id   3671165af92783c446ef9ce4f4e8259e
#
_cell.length_a   1.000
_cell.length_b   1.000
_cell.length_c   1.000
_cell.angle_alpha   90.00
_cell.angle_beta   90.00
_cell.angle_gamma   90.00
#
_symmetry.space_group_name_H-M   'P 1'
#
loop_
_entity.id
_entity.type
_entity.pdbx_description
1 polymer ?
#
loop_
_entity_poly.entity_id
_entity_poly.type
_entity_poly.pdbx_seq_one_letter_code
_entity_poly.pdbx_strand_id
1 'polypeptide(L)'
;MQESTTRTFGLLQWGIVILTSITALIHFLLGLNTPLTTGWPFLLNAAGYITLLLLYALKVPVLHRYRNVVRWLLIAYAAVTVIAWWLMEGARTPLGYFDKMIEITLILLLWLDGQRA
;
A
#
# COMPACT_ATOMS: atom_id res chain seq x y z
N MET A 1 -10.47 27.81 6.35
CA MET A 1 -9.70 27.56 5.27
C MET A 1 -10.20 26.43 4.45
N GLN A 2 -10.10 26.56 3.21
CA GLN A 2 -10.74 25.59 2.39
C GLN A 2 -9.79 24.68 1.69
N GLU A 3 -8.55 24.69 2.02
CA GLU A 3 -7.68 23.76 1.36
C GLU A 3 -8.05 22.34 1.69
N SER A 4 -8.90 22.10 2.69
CA SER A 4 -9.32 20.73 2.95
C SER A 4 -10.10 20.14 1.79
N THR A 5 -10.83 20.98 1.02
CA THR A 5 -11.62 20.49 -0.10
C THR A 5 -10.84 20.51 -1.41
N THR A 6 -9.83 21.36 -1.48
CA THR A 6 -9.04 21.50 -2.71
C THR A 6 -7.60 21.10 -2.46
N ARG A 7 -7.40 20.31 -1.42
CA ARG A 7 -6.05 19.91 -1.05
C ARG A 7 -5.35 19.22 -2.21
N THR A 8 -4.16 19.69 -2.52
CA THR A 8 -3.30 19.00 -3.44
C THR A 8 -2.46 17.99 -2.67
N PHE A 9 -1.84 17.08 -3.40
CA PHE A 9 -0.95 16.13 -2.78
C PHE A 9 0.28 16.86 -2.25
N GLY A 10 0.55 16.69 -0.97
CA GLY A 10 1.78 17.14 -0.38
C GLY A 10 2.83 16.05 -0.43
N LEU A 11 3.96 16.33 0.20
CA LEU A 11 5.06 15.38 0.22
C LEU A 11 4.67 14.06 0.84
N LEU A 12 3.87 14.10 1.89
CA LEU A 12 3.44 12.89 2.58
C LEU A 12 2.59 12.01 1.68
N GLN A 13 1.62 12.61 0.96
CA GLN A 13 0.77 11.84 0.07
C GLN A 13 1.55 11.27 -1.10
N TRP A 14 2.51 12.03 -1.64
CA TRP A 14 3.35 11.52 -2.71
C TRP A 14 4.21 10.36 -2.21
N GLY A 15 4.70 10.44 -0.98
CA GLY A 15 5.42 9.32 -0.39
C GLY A 15 4.56 8.06 -0.33
N ILE A 16 3.30 8.21 0.08
CA ILE A 16 2.37 7.09 0.15
C ILE A 16 2.16 6.48 -1.24
N VAL A 17 1.94 7.32 -2.25
CA VAL A 17 1.72 6.85 -3.62
C VAL A 17 2.95 6.09 -4.12
N ILE A 18 4.13 6.66 -3.91
CA ILE A 18 5.36 6.05 -4.40
C ILE A 18 5.63 4.72 -3.71
N LEU A 19 5.53 4.67 -2.40
CA LEU A 19 5.81 3.44 -1.66
C LEU A 19 4.79 2.35 -1.99
N THR A 20 3.52 2.71 -2.11
CA THR A 20 2.49 1.74 -2.49
C THR A 20 2.77 1.18 -3.89
N SER A 21 3.18 2.05 -4.81
CA SER A 21 3.49 1.62 -6.17
C SER A 21 4.69 0.68 -6.18
N ILE A 22 5.71 0.98 -5.37
CA ILE A 22 6.91 0.14 -5.32
C ILE A 22 6.58 -1.24 -4.75
N THR A 23 5.84 -1.32 -3.64
CA THR A 23 5.52 -2.63 -3.07
C THR A 23 4.59 -3.40 -4.00
N ALA A 24 3.66 -2.73 -4.68
CA ALA A 24 2.81 -3.40 -5.66
C ALA A 24 3.65 -3.98 -6.81
N LEU A 25 4.62 -3.21 -7.30
CA LEU A 25 5.49 -3.67 -8.37
C LEU A 25 6.33 -4.86 -7.93
N ILE A 26 6.88 -4.82 -6.72
CA ILE A 26 7.67 -5.93 -6.19
C ILE A 26 6.83 -7.20 -6.15
N HIS A 27 5.61 -7.11 -5.63
CA HIS A 27 4.73 -8.28 -5.55
C HIS A 27 4.34 -8.78 -6.93
N PHE A 28 4.08 -7.85 -7.87
CA PHE A 28 3.76 -8.24 -9.23
C PHE A 28 4.90 -9.00 -9.89
N LEU A 29 6.12 -8.49 -9.74
CA LEU A 29 7.31 -9.15 -10.32
C LEU A 29 7.57 -10.49 -9.66
N LEU A 30 7.40 -10.59 -8.35
CA LEU A 30 7.54 -11.87 -7.66
C LEU A 30 6.51 -12.87 -8.18
N GLY A 31 5.28 -12.42 -8.40
CA GLY A 31 4.24 -13.31 -8.92
C GLY A 31 4.53 -13.78 -10.34
N LEU A 32 5.08 -12.89 -11.18
CA LEU A 32 5.41 -13.26 -12.55
C LEU A 32 6.60 -14.21 -12.62
N ASN A 33 7.48 -14.17 -11.64
CA ASN A 33 8.68 -14.99 -11.62
C ASN A 33 8.52 -16.28 -10.81
N THR A 34 7.29 -16.60 -10.41
CA THR A 34 6.97 -17.78 -9.63
C THR A 34 5.87 -18.54 -10.36
N PRO A 35 5.86 -19.88 -10.36
CA PRO A 35 4.76 -20.62 -10.99
C PRO A 35 3.42 -20.15 -10.44
N LEU A 36 2.41 -20.09 -11.30
CA LEU A 36 1.10 -19.55 -10.91
C LEU A 36 0.51 -20.28 -9.70
N THR A 37 0.80 -21.57 -9.56
CA THR A 37 0.29 -22.35 -8.44
C THR A 37 0.78 -21.86 -7.10
N THR A 38 1.93 -21.17 -7.05
CA THR A 38 2.49 -20.63 -5.81
C THR A 38 2.66 -19.12 -5.86
N GLY A 39 2.60 -18.52 -7.04
CA GLY A 39 2.79 -17.08 -7.21
C GLY A 39 1.51 -16.27 -7.21
N TRP A 40 0.35 -16.90 -7.27
CA TRP A 40 -0.91 -16.17 -7.36
C TRP A 40 -1.16 -15.25 -6.14
N PRO A 41 -0.72 -15.61 -4.91
CA PRO A 41 -0.91 -14.67 -3.79
C PRO A 41 -0.16 -13.36 -4.01
N PHE A 42 1.00 -13.41 -4.63
CA PHE A 42 1.77 -12.19 -4.91
C PHE A 42 1.03 -11.31 -5.94
N LEU A 43 0.47 -11.92 -6.98
CA LEU A 43 -0.29 -11.17 -7.98
C LEU A 43 -1.56 -10.57 -7.37
N LEU A 44 -2.24 -11.33 -6.54
CA LEU A 44 -3.44 -10.85 -5.87
C LEU A 44 -3.09 -9.71 -4.91
N ASN A 45 -1.98 -9.83 -4.22
CA ASN A 45 -1.52 -8.78 -3.31
C ASN A 45 -1.22 -7.48 -4.08
N ALA A 46 -0.56 -7.60 -5.23
CA ALA A 46 -0.27 -6.43 -6.06
C ALA A 46 -1.57 -5.77 -6.53
N ALA A 47 -2.54 -6.56 -6.96
CA ALA A 47 -3.82 -6.03 -7.41
C ALA A 47 -4.55 -5.29 -6.28
N GLY A 48 -4.49 -5.83 -5.07
CA GLY A 48 -5.11 -5.19 -3.92
C GLY A 48 -4.47 -3.86 -3.59
N TYR A 49 -3.14 -3.80 -3.60
CA TYR A 49 -2.44 -2.54 -3.35
C TYR A 49 -2.80 -1.49 -4.39
N ILE A 50 -2.83 -1.86 -5.67
CA ILE A 50 -3.17 -0.91 -6.73
C ILE A 50 -4.60 -0.43 -6.58
N THR A 51 -5.53 -1.33 -6.28
CA THR A 51 -6.93 -0.96 -6.10
C THR A 51 -7.07 0.04 -4.95
N LEU A 52 -6.48 -0.26 -3.81
CA LEU A 52 -6.57 0.63 -2.66
C LEU A 52 -5.85 1.95 -2.91
N LEU A 53 -4.73 1.91 -3.63
CA LEU A 53 -4.01 3.13 -3.99
C LEU A 53 -4.88 4.04 -4.86
N LEU A 54 -5.56 3.47 -5.85
CA LEU A 54 -6.43 4.27 -6.71
C LEU A 54 -7.57 4.87 -5.91
N LEU A 55 -8.16 4.11 -5.00
CA LEU A 55 -9.23 4.63 -4.16
C LEU A 55 -8.73 5.75 -3.26
N TYR A 56 -7.50 5.64 -2.77
CA TYR A 56 -6.91 6.65 -1.91
C TYR A 56 -6.56 7.92 -2.69
N ALA A 57 -6.02 7.76 -3.90
CA ALA A 57 -5.45 8.86 -4.67
C ALA A 57 -6.47 9.62 -5.52
N LEU A 58 -7.55 8.96 -5.94
CA LEU A 58 -8.52 9.61 -6.82
C LEU A 58 -9.28 10.71 -6.07
N LYS A 59 -9.43 11.85 -6.72
CA LYS A 59 -10.09 13.00 -6.12
C LYS A 59 -11.54 13.10 -6.58
N VAL A 60 -12.26 12.00 -6.40
CA VAL A 60 -13.68 11.93 -6.72
C VAL A 60 -14.45 12.25 -5.43
N PRO A 61 -15.49 13.08 -5.46
CA PRO A 61 -16.21 13.47 -4.24
C PRO A 61 -16.68 12.30 -3.39
N VAL A 62 -17.18 11.24 -4.02
CA VAL A 62 -17.64 10.06 -3.29
C VAL A 62 -16.48 9.40 -2.54
N LEU A 63 -15.32 9.29 -3.21
CA LEU A 63 -14.15 8.68 -2.60
C LEU A 63 -13.54 9.55 -1.52
N HIS A 64 -13.61 10.87 -1.70
CA HIS A 64 -13.12 11.79 -0.68
C HIS A 64 -13.83 11.57 0.65
N ARG A 65 -15.14 11.32 0.57
CA ARG A 65 -15.96 11.06 1.75
C ARG A 65 -15.46 9.85 2.52
N TYR A 66 -14.92 8.85 1.83
CA TYR A 66 -14.45 7.61 2.46
C TYR A 66 -12.94 7.52 2.55
N ARG A 67 -12.24 8.64 2.38
CA ARG A 67 -10.78 8.62 2.38
C ARG A 67 -10.22 8.04 3.67
N ASN A 68 -10.82 8.36 4.80
CA ASN A 68 -10.33 7.85 6.06
C ASN A 68 -10.49 6.34 6.16
N VAL A 69 -11.59 5.82 5.64
CA VAL A 69 -11.81 4.37 5.58
C VAL A 69 -10.77 3.71 4.69
N VAL A 70 -10.52 4.27 3.51
CA VAL A 70 -9.55 3.72 2.59
C VAL A 70 -8.15 3.75 3.21
N ARG A 71 -7.81 4.83 3.90
CA ARG A 71 -6.53 4.95 4.58
C ARG A 71 -6.33 3.81 5.60
N TRP A 72 -7.35 3.55 6.41
CA TRP A 72 -7.27 2.46 7.38
C TRP A 72 -7.24 1.10 6.72
N LEU A 73 -7.94 0.93 5.59
CA LEU A 73 -7.88 -0.31 4.84
C LEU A 73 -6.48 -0.56 4.29
N LEU A 74 -5.81 0.49 3.82
CA LEU A 74 -4.42 0.36 3.35
C LEU A 74 -3.49 -0.02 4.49
N ILE A 75 -3.66 0.59 5.66
CA ILE A 75 -2.85 0.27 6.83
C ILE A 75 -3.05 -1.20 7.21
N ALA A 76 -4.31 -1.64 7.29
CA ALA A 76 -4.61 -3.01 7.65
C ALA A 76 -4.08 -3.99 6.59
N TYR A 77 -4.21 -3.63 5.33
CA TYR A 77 -3.75 -4.46 4.23
C TYR A 77 -2.23 -4.67 4.30
N ALA A 78 -1.49 -3.58 4.49
CA ALA A 78 -0.04 -3.66 4.60
C ALA A 78 0.38 -4.44 5.85
N ALA A 79 -0.30 -4.22 6.97
CA ALA A 79 0.00 -4.93 8.21
C ALA A 79 -0.22 -6.44 8.04
N VAL A 80 -1.33 -6.84 7.43
CA VAL A 80 -1.61 -8.25 7.19
C VAL A 80 -0.54 -8.85 6.26
N THR A 81 -0.14 -8.09 5.24
CA THR A 81 0.89 -8.55 4.31
C THR A 81 2.22 -8.79 5.03
N VAL A 82 2.60 -7.89 5.93
CA VAL A 82 3.83 -8.06 6.71
C VAL A 82 3.75 -9.29 7.61
N ILE A 83 2.62 -9.49 8.27
CA ILE A 83 2.43 -10.63 9.15
C ILE A 83 2.46 -11.93 8.36
N ALA A 84 1.76 -11.97 7.23
CA ALA A 84 1.75 -13.15 6.38
C ALA A 84 3.14 -13.50 5.89
N TRP A 85 3.91 -12.47 5.50
CA TRP A 85 5.28 -12.68 5.07
C TRP A 85 6.13 -13.29 6.18
N TRP A 86 5.97 -12.81 7.39
CA TRP A 86 6.75 -13.33 8.51
C TRP A 86 6.45 -14.81 8.75
N LEU A 87 5.22 -15.22 8.52
CA LEU A 87 4.81 -16.60 8.70
C LEU A 87 5.25 -17.51 7.53
N MET A 88 5.64 -16.93 6.40
CA MET A 88 6.10 -17.67 5.23
C MET A 88 7.61 -17.75 5.25
N GLU A 89 8.15 -18.84 5.83
CA GLU A 89 9.59 -18.94 6.05
C GLU A 89 10.42 -18.78 4.77
N GLY A 90 9.94 -19.30 3.65
CA GLY A 90 10.66 -19.22 2.39
C GLY A 90 10.73 -17.85 1.77
N ALA A 91 9.98 -16.88 2.28
CA ALA A 91 9.92 -15.54 1.72
C ALA A 91 10.89 -14.56 2.39
N ARG A 92 11.69 -15.01 3.34
CA ARG A 92 12.61 -14.12 4.06
C ARG A 92 13.92 -13.96 3.30
N THR A 93 13.80 -13.32 2.14
CA THR A 93 14.94 -13.04 1.27
C THR A 93 15.33 -11.57 1.43
N PRO A 94 16.51 -11.15 0.94
CA PRO A 94 16.86 -9.73 0.97
C PRO A 94 15.81 -8.84 0.34
N LEU A 95 15.23 -9.25 -0.79
CA LEU A 95 14.15 -8.48 -1.42
C LEU A 95 12.92 -8.44 -0.53
N GLY A 96 12.61 -9.55 0.14
CA GLY A 96 11.49 -9.59 1.07
C GLY A 96 11.67 -8.60 2.22
N TYR A 97 12.87 -8.56 2.80
CA TYR A 97 13.15 -7.60 3.86
C TYR A 97 13.05 -6.16 3.37
N PHE A 98 13.58 -5.90 2.17
CA PHE A 98 13.49 -4.56 1.59
C PHE A 98 12.03 -4.15 1.41
N ASP A 99 11.22 -5.06 0.87
CA ASP A 99 9.80 -4.79 0.67
C ASP A 99 9.08 -4.54 1.99
N LYS A 100 9.45 -5.29 3.05
CA LYS A 100 8.80 -5.10 4.35
C LYS A 100 9.18 -3.75 4.96
N MET A 101 10.40 -3.29 4.74
CA MET A 101 10.77 -1.93 5.16
C MET A 101 9.90 -0.89 4.45
N ILE A 102 9.64 -1.10 3.17
CA ILE A 102 8.76 -0.21 2.41
C ILE A 102 7.35 -0.24 2.99
N GLU A 103 6.82 -1.43 3.27
CA GLU A 103 5.47 -1.56 3.78
C GLU A 103 5.32 -0.96 5.17
N ILE A 104 6.30 -1.15 6.04
CA ILE A 104 6.26 -0.57 7.38
C ILE A 104 6.32 0.95 7.30
N THR A 105 7.18 1.47 6.44
CA THR A 105 7.26 2.92 6.22
C THR A 105 5.93 3.44 5.68
N LEU A 106 5.31 2.70 4.77
CA LEU A 106 4.01 3.06 4.22
C LEU A 106 2.95 3.16 5.31
N ILE A 107 2.92 2.18 6.22
CA ILE A 107 1.99 2.20 7.34
C ILE A 107 2.19 3.46 8.17
N LEU A 108 3.44 3.80 8.46
CA LEU A 108 3.76 4.99 9.23
C LEU A 108 3.28 6.26 8.52
N LEU A 109 3.53 6.36 7.21
CA LEU A 109 3.11 7.53 6.46
C LEU A 109 1.59 7.65 6.41
N LEU A 110 0.89 6.53 6.26
CA LEU A 110 -0.57 6.53 6.26
C LEU A 110 -1.11 6.98 7.61
N TRP A 111 -0.48 6.52 8.69
CA TRP A 111 -0.91 6.93 10.02
C TRP A 111 -0.69 8.43 10.23
N LEU A 112 0.49 8.92 9.80
CA LEU A 112 0.79 10.34 9.91
C LEU A 112 -0.16 11.19 9.06
N ASP A 113 -0.55 10.69 7.91
CA ASP A 113 -1.50 11.40 7.05
C ASP A 113 -2.83 11.59 7.77
N GLY A 114 -3.25 10.61 8.54
CA GLY A 114 -4.46 10.74 9.35
C GLY A 114 -4.33 11.76 10.45
N GLN A 115 -3.14 11.96 10.99
CA GLN A 115 -2.92 12.94 12.04
C GLN A 115 -2.99 14.37 11.54
N ARG A 116 -2.79 14.57 10.25
CA ARG A 116 -2.82 15.90 9.65
C ARG A 116 -4.23 16.36 9.30
N ALA A 117 -5.16 15.44 9.27
CA ALA A 117 -6.54 15.77 8.94
C ALA A 117 -7.25 16.45 10.13
#